data_9fb22a5deaa1df3a0bd8f9f7a7b09859
#
_entry.id   9fb22a5deaa1df3a0bd8f9f7a7b09859
#
_cell.length_a   1.000
_cell.length_b   1.000
_cell.length_c   1.000
_cell.angle_alpha   90.00
_cell.angle_beta   90.00
_cell.angle_gamma   90.00
#
_symmetry.space_group_name_H-M   'P 1'
#
loop_
_entity.id
_entity.type
_entity.pdbx_description
1 polymer ?
#
loop_
_entity_poly.entity_id
_entity_poly.type
_entity_poly.pdbx_seq_one_letter_code
_entity_poly.pdbx_strand_id
1 'polypeptide(L)'
;MAGKRTERLAQLLAPSAPDSLAAWIRRYITHLETQHRSVADQRTRRSRLAHFHNWCHERGIARPQEVTHAHLERFQRHLFLYRKANAAPMAINGQRIALFTVEMFFRWLVRQRVVESNPAADLELPRRTDDLREPLTLAEMETVLALPDIEMPEGLRDRACLELFYATGIRRTELANLHQSDLDRSRGTLHVRLGKRKKDRFVPVGERALAWVTKYEREARPVLLSEPSVRHLFLNQYGQPLSPDGLSWRVRDYFKQAGIAKRGACHLFRHTMATAMLDNGADIRHVQEILGHGQITSTQRYTHVSIARLKAVHAATHPAATLARREREAMDASDDR
;
A
#
# COMPACT_ATOMS: atom_id res chain seq x y z
N MET A 1 -18.88 1.99 13.52
CA MET A 1 -18.13 2.77 12.48
C MET A 1 -18.80 2.79 11.09
N ALA A 2 -19.69 1.85 10.80
CA ALA A 2 -20.43 1.84 9.53
C ALA A 2 -21.43 3.00 9.39
N GLY A 3 -22.09 3.46 10.45
CA GLY A 3 -23.20 4.40 10.40
C GLY A 3 -22.95 5.68 9.60
N LYS A 4 -22.06 6.56 10.06
CA LYS A 4 -21.83 7.88 9.39
C LYS A 4 -21.35 7.78 7.93
N ARG A 5 -20.60 6.74 7.56
CA ARG A 5 -20.19 6.53 6.19
C ARG A 5 -21.33 6.01 5.33
N THR A 6 -22.14 5.12 5.88
CA THR A 6 -23.33 4.54 5.22
C THR A 6 -24.38 5.62 5.02
N GLU A 7 -24.64 6.47 6.02
CA GLU A 7 -25.56 7.61 5.93
C GLU A 7 -25.15 8.59 4.81
N ARG A 8 -23.88 8.99 4.74
CA ARG A 8 -23.37 9.88 3.68
C ARG A 8 -23.53 9.28 2.29
N LEU A 9 -23.32 7.98 2.16
CA LEU A 9 -23.52 7.28 0.89
C LEU A 9 -25.00 7.16 0.55
N ALA A 10 -25.87 6.88 1.52
CA ALA A 10 -27.31 6.84 1.32
C ALA A 10 -27.86 8.22 0.87
N GLN A 11 -27.40 9.30 1.52
CA GLN A 11 -27.76 10.66 1.14
C GLN A 11 -27.29 11.04 -0.28
N LEU A 12 -26.08 10.66 -0.67
CA LEU A 12 -25.58 10.87 -2.03
C LEU A 12 -26.38 10.09 -3.08
N LEU A 13 -26.89 8.90 -2.72
CA LEU A 13 -27.64 8.03 -3.62
C LEU A 13 -29.14 8.33 -3.65
N ALA A 14 -29.64 9.15 -2.74
CA ALA A 14 -31.04 9.55 -2.70
C ALA A 14 -31.46 10.27 -4.00
N PRO A 15 -32.73 10.15 -4.42
CA PRO A 15 -33.28 10.92 -5.55
C PRO A 15 -33.01 12.41 -5.37
N SER A 16 -32.57 13.08 -6.43
CA SER A 16 -32.22 14.49 -6.39
C SER A 16 -32.42 15.13 -7.77
N ALA A 17 -32.57 16.45 -7.81
CA ALA A 17 -32.70 17.20 -9.07
C ALA A 17 -31.53 16.88 -10.03
N PRO A 18 -31.78 16.83 -11.34
CA PRO A 18 -30.77 16.44 -12.36
C PRO A 18 -29.53 17.34 -12.39
N ASP A 19 -29.66 18.60 -11.98
CA ASP A 19 -28.61 19.62 -11.91
C ASP A 19 -27.93 19.73 -10.54
N SER A 20 -28.37 18.90 -9.57
CA SER A 20 -27.83 18.90 -8.21
C SER A 20 -26.39 18.38 -8.16
N LEU A 21 -25.66 18.81 -7.12
CA LEU A 21 -24.31 18.32 -6.82
C LEU A 21 -24.28 16.78 -6.67
N ALA A 22 -25.29 16.18 -6.04
CA ALA A 22 -25.42 14.73 -5.90
C ALA A 22 -25.53 14.02 -7.27
N ALA A 23 -26.39 14.55 -8.17
CA ALA A 23 -26.58 13.98 -9.50
C ALA A 23 -25.27 14.03 -10.32
N TRP A 24 -24.55 15.14 -10.27
CA TRP A 24 -23.26 15.28 -10.95
C TRP A 24 -22.17 14.39 -10.35
N ILE A 25 -22.13 14.19 -9.05
CA ILE A 25 -21.21 13.23 -8.42
C ILE A 25 -21.51 11.81 -8.91
N ARG A 26 -22.78 11.39 -8.98
CA ARG A 26 -23.14 10.06 -9.49
C ARG A 26 -22.69 9.88 -10.95
N ARG A 27 -22.94 10.86 -11.83
CA ARG A 27 -22.46 10.85 -13.22
C ARG A 27 -20.94 10.74 -13.31
N TYR A 28 -20.22 11.45 -12.44
CA TYR A 28 -18.75 11.36 -12.39
C TYR A 28 -18.29 9.95 -11.97
N ILE A 29 -18.96 9.31 -11.01
CA ILE A 29 -18.62 7.93 -10.62
C ILE A 29 -18.87 6.96 -11.78
N THR A 30 -19.99 7.06 -12.48
CA THR A 30 -20.26 6.30 -13.72
C THR A 30 -19.20 6.56 -14.79
N HIS A 31 -18.79 7.83 -14.99
CA HIS A 31 -17.69 8.14 -15.90
C HIS A 31 -16.38 7.44 -15.50
N LEU A 32 -16.05 7.32 -14.21
CA LEU A 32 -14.86 6.58 -13.77
C LEU A 32 -14.98 5.06 -14.06
N GLU A 33 -16.19 4.52 -14.04
CA GLU A 33 -16.50 3.13 -14.42
C GLU A 33 -16.21 2.90 -15.90
N THR A 34 -16.71 3.80 -16.77
CA THR A 34 -16.45 3.73 -18.24
C THR A 34 -14.96 3.92 -18.58
N GLN A 35 -14.19 4.60 -17.74
CA GLN A 35 -12.74 4.73 -17.87
C GLN A 35 -11.96 3.51 -17.33
N HIS A 36 -12.62 2.43 -16.99
CA HIS A 36 -12.00 1.22 -16.42
C HIS A 36 -11.09 1.51 -15.20
N ARG A 37 -11.43 2.53 -14.39
CA ARG A 37 -10.71 2.78 -13.14
C ARG A 37 -10.92 1.61 -12.19
N SER A 38 -9.91 1.30 -11.39
CA SER A 38 -10.01 0.18 -10.45
C SER A 38 -11.17 0.39 -9.45
N VAL A 39 -11.84 -0.70 -9.07
CA VAL A 39 -12.94 -0.69 -8.09
C VAL A 39 -12.52 0.00 -6.78
N ALA A 40 -11.26 -0.17 -6.37
CA ALA A 40 -10.71 0.48 -5.17
C ALA A 40 -10.61 2.01 -5.32
N ASP A 41 -10.21 2.51 -6.51
CA ASP A 41 -10.17 3.95 -6.80
C ASP A 41 -11.58 4.54 -6.82
N GLN A 42 -12.51 3.89 -7.52
CA GLN A 42 -13.93 4.29 -7.56
C GLN A 42 -14.53 4.34 -6.14
N ARG A 43 -14.32 3.30 -5.33
CA ARG A 43 -14.80 3.23 -3.93
C ARG A 43 -14.21 4.36 -3.08
N THR A 44 -12.94 4.68 -3.27
CA THR A 44 -12.27 5.77 -2.57
C THR A 44 -12.87 7.11 -2.97
N ARG A 45 -12.98 7.40 -4.26
CA ARG A 45 -13.53 8.66 -4.77
C ARG A 45 -15.00 8.84 -4.39
N ARG A 46 -15.81 7.80 -4.51
CA ARG A 46 -17.21 7.81 -4.04
C ARG A 46 -17.31 8.19 -2.57
N SER A 47 -16.48 7.59 -1.72
CA SER A 47 -16.48 7.88 -0.28
C SER A 47 -16.03 9.32 0.04
N ARG A 48 -15.06 9.86 -0.72
CA ARG A 48 -14.58 11.23 -0.51
C ARG A 48 -15.57 12.27 -1.02
N LEU A 49 -16.16 12.02 -2.18
CA LEU A 49 -17.20 12.90 -2.72
C LEU A 49 -18.49 12.85 -1.91
N ALA A 50 -18.86 11.71 -1.33
CA ALA A 50 -19.98 11.64 -0.38
C ALA A 50 -19.71 12.50 0.87
N HIS A 51 -18.46 12.54 1.37
CA HIS A 51 -18.11 13.43 2.48
C HIS A 51 -18.22 14.91 2.08
N PHE A 52 -17.73 15.27 0.90
CA PHE A 52 -17.85 16.63 0.37
C PHE A 52 -19.31 17.03 0.13
N HIS A 53 -20.10 16.16 -0.49
CA HIS A 53 -21.53 16.39 -0.71
C HIS A 53 -22.28 16.64 0.61
N ASN A 54 -22.08 15.82 1.62
CA ASN A 54 -22.71 16.00 2.92
C ASN A 54 -22.33 17.35 3.55
N TRP A 55 -21.06 17.74 3.48
CA TRP A 55 -20.60 19.04 3.96
C TRP A 55 -21.25 20.22 3.23
N CYS A 56 -21.43 20.11 1.91
CA CYS A 56 -22.13 21.08 1.08
C CYS A 56 -23.62 21.15 1.45
N HIS A 57 -24.26 19.99 1.58
CA HIS A 57 -25.70 19.88 1.91
C HIS A 57 -26.03 20.55 3.26
N GLU A 58 -25.21 20.32 4.29
CA GLU A 58 -25.33 20.98 5.59
C GLU A 58 -25.24 22.52 5.52
N ARG A 59 -24.79 23.09 4.40
CA ARG A 59 -24.59 24.53 4.17
C ARG A 59 -25.47 25.09 3.07
N GLY A 60 -26.47 24.33 2.62
CA GLY A 60 -27.40 24.74 1.59
C GLY A 60 -26.82 24.84 0.18
N ILE A 61 -25.59 24.33 -0.06
CA ILE A 61 -24.94 24.29 -1.37
C ILE A 61 -25.49 23.08 -2.14
N ALA A 62 -26.41 23.33 -3.07
CA ALA A 62 -27.14 22.29 -3.78
C ALA A 62 -26.56 21.97 -5.17
N ARG A 63 -25.90 22.94 -5.83
CA ARG A 63 -25.42 22.84 -7.21
C ARG A 63 -23.92 23.03 -7.31
N PRO A 64 -23.24 22.41 -8.29
CA PRO A 64 -21.80 22.60 -8.48
C PRO A 64 -21.39 24.05 -8.71
N GLN A 65 -22.21 24.85 -9.39
CA GLN A 65 -21.95 26.26 -9.72
C GLN A 65 -21.90 27.16 -8.46
N GLU A 66 -22.52 26.75 -7.38
CA GLU A 66 -22.55 27.48 -6.12
C GLU A 66 -21.25 27.29 -5.31
N VAL A 67 -20.42 26.30 -5.68
CA VAL A 67 -19.15 26.02 -4.99
C VAL A 67 -18.09 27.02 -5.42
N THR A 68 -17.64 27.83 -4.50
CA THR A 68 -16.55 28.79 -4.70
C THR A 68 -15.22 28.31 -4.09
N HIS A 69 -14.12 28.98 -4.45
CA HIS A 69 -12.80 28.75 -3.81
C HIS A 69 -12.88 28.87 -2.28
N ALA A 70 -13.53 29.89 -1.77
CA ALA A 70 -13.73 30.10 -0.34
C ALA A 70 -14.48 28.94 0.36
N HIS A 71 -15.42 28.30 -0.34
CA HIS A 71 -16.08 27.09 0.17
C HIS A 71 -15.08 25.94 0.29
N LEU A 72 -14.15 25.78 -0.65
CA LEU A 72 -13.15 24.71 -0.63
C LEU A 72 -12.10 24.92 0.45
N GLU A 73 -11.68 26.16 0.73
CA GLU A 73 -10.83 26.48 1.88
C GLU A 73 -11.52 26.14 3.21
N ARG A 74 -12.83 26.47 3.33
CA ARG A 74 -13.63 26.08 4.51
C ARG A 74 -13.78 24.56 4.63
N PHE A 75 -13.93 23.85 3.51
CA PHE A 75 -13.94 22.38 3.50
C PHE A 75 -12.57 21.80 3.90
N GLN A 76 -11.48 22.39 3.45
CA GLN A 76 -10.13 22.00 3.89
C GLN A 76 -9.97 22.16 5.41
N ARG A 77 -10.42 23.30 5.97
CA ARG A 77 -10.43 23.53 7.42
C ARG A 77 -11.32 22.50 8.15
N HIS A 78 -12.49 22.18 7.57
CA HIS A 78 -13.36 21.12 8.10
C HIS A 78 -12.65 19.77 8.15
N LEU A 79 -11.91 19.38 7.11
CA LEU A 79 -11.15 18.12 7.08
C LEU A 79 -10.04 18.10 8.14
N PHE A 80 -9.38 19.21 8.39
CA PHE A 80 -8.38 19.36 9.44
C PHE A 80 -8.99 19.16 10.84
N LEU A 81 -10.11 19.79 11.11
CA LEU A 81 -10.83 19.69 12.38
C LEU A 81 -11.60 18.38 12.55
N TYR A 82 -11.81 17.64 11.45
CA TYR A 82 -12.62 16.42 11.48
C TYR A 82 -12.01 15.35 12.37
N ARG A 83 -12.84 14.80 13.26
CA ARG A 83 -12.50 13.68 14.13
C ARG A 83 -13.24 12.42 13.70
N LYS A 84 -12.53 11.33 13.62
CA LYS A 84 -13.09 10.00 13.37
C LYS A 84 -13.89 9.53 14.59
N ALA A 85 -14.63 8.42 14.46
CA ALA A 85 -15.40 7.85 15.57
C ALA A 85 -14.52 7.46 16.79
N ASN A 86 -13.23 7.20 16.60
CA ASN A 86 -12.26 6.96 17.67
C ASN A 86 -11.54 8.24 18.13
N ALA A 87 -12.14 9.40 17.96
CA ALA A 87 -11.62 10.73 18.28
C ALA A 87 -10.30 11.12 17.56
N ALA A 88 -9.67 10.22 16.81
CA ALA A 88 -8.44 10.51 16.09
C ALA A 88 -8.67 11.49 14.92
N PRO A 89 -7.73 12.43 14.65
CA PRO A 89 -7.82 13.33 13.51
C PRO A 89 -7.75 12.58 12.17
N MET A 90 -8.24 13.22 11.10
CA MET A 90 -8.00 12.72 9.76
C MET A 90 -6.53 12.89 9.40
N ALA A 91 -5.88 11.79 9.01
CA ALA A 91 -4.47 11.83 8.58
C ALA A 91 -4.29 12.79 7.39
N ILE A 92 -3.17 13.49 7.33
CA ILE A 92 -2.83 14.47 6.29
C ILE A 92 -3.02 13.88 4.89
N ASN A 93 -2.54 12.66 4.65
CA ASN A 93 -2.75 11.97 3.37
C ASN A 93 -4.25 11.74 3.07
N GLY A 94 -5.07 11.49 4.09
CA GLY A 94 -6.53 11.36 3.95
C GLY A 94 -7.20 12.69 3.54
N GLN A 95 -6.75 13.81 4.09
CA GLN A 95 -7.18 15.16 3.72
C GLN A 95 -6.78 15.48 2.28
N ARG A 96 -5.52 15.23 1.92
CA ARG A 96 -5.00 15.41 0.55
C ARG A 96 -5.79 14.62 -0.48
N ILE A 97 -6.07 13.34 -0.22
CA ILE A 97 -6.87 12.50 -1.13
C ILE A 97 -8.30 13.07 -1.27
N ALA A 98 -8.90 13.59 -0.21
CA ALA A 98 -10.22 14.18 -0.28
C ALA A 98 -10.23 15.44 -1.16
N LEU A 99 -9.31 16.37 -0.91
CA LEU A 99 -9.18 17.61 -1.68
C LEU A 99 -8.82 17.35 -3.15
N PHE A 100 -7.86 16.48 -3.40
CA PHE A 100 -7.50 16.07 -4.77
C PHE A 100 -8.68 15.41 -5.50
N THR A 101 -9.51 14.64 -4.79
CA THR A 101 -10.70 14.03 -5.40
C THR A 101 -11.72 15.09 -5.80
N VAL A 102 -11.91 16.13 -4.98
CA VAL A 102 -12.78 17.27 -5.29
C VAL A 102 -12.23 18.06 -6.47
N GLU A 103 -10.93 18.36 -6.48
CA GLU A 103 -10.25 19.03 -7.61
C GLU A 103 -10.47 18.27 -8.93
N MET A 104 -10.27 16.95 -8.94
CA MET A 104 -10.47 16.12 -10.12
C MET A 104 -11.93 16.05 -10.59
N PHE A 105 -12.87 16.11 -9.65
CA PHE A 105 -14.30 16.19 -9.95
C PHE A 105 -14.64 17.52 -10.64
N PHE A 106 -14.20 18.66 -10.08
CA PHE A 106 -14.43 19.97 -10.71
C PHE A 106 -13.70 20.13 -12.04
N ARG A 107 -12.51 19.60 -12.19
CA ARG A 107 -11.81 19.53 -13.48
C ARG A 107 -12.62 18.77 -14.54
N TRP A 108 -13.32 17.70 -14.15
CA TRP A 108 -14.23 16.99 -15.04
C TRP A 108 -15.48 17.81 -15.34
N LEU A 109 -16.06 18.51 -14.36
CA LEU A 109 -17.22 19.39 -14.58
C LEU A 109 -16.93 20.54 -15.56
N VAL A 110 -15.74 21.12 -15.52
CA VAL A 110 -15.29 22.12 -16.53
C VAL A 110 -15.32 21.51 -17.94
N ARG A 111 -14.81 20.28 -18.11
CA ARG A 111 -14.86 19.56 -19.39
C ARG A 111 -16.29 19.27 -19.84
N GLN A 112 -17.21 19.08 -18.92
CA GLN A 112 -18.64 18.90 -19.19
C GLN A 112 -19.37 20.24 -19.39
N ARG A 113 -18.68 21.38 -19.31
CA ARG A 113 -19.24 22.74 -19.41
C ARG A 113 -20.34 23.01 -18.36
N VAL A 114 -20.26 22.39 -17.19
CA VAL A 114 -21.20 22.58 -16.07
C VAL A 114 -20.76 23.76 -15.21
N VAL A 115 -19.46 23.98 -15.08
CA VAL A 115 -18.86 25.13 -14.41
C VAL A 115 -17.83 25.76 -15.37
N GLU A 116 -17.67 27.07 -15.30
CA GLU A 116 -16.77 27.82 -16.18
C GLU A 116 -15.30 27.58 -15.81
N SER A 117 -14.99 27.53 -14.53
CA SER A 117 -13.64 27.32 -14.01
C SER A 117 -13.63 26.32 -12.86
N ASN A 118 -12.46 25.78 -12.57
CA ASN A 118 -12.29 24.85 -11.44
C ASN A 118 -12.03 25.64 -10.15
N PRO A 119 -12.95 25.68 -9.18
CA PRO A 119 -12.76 26.42 -7.93
C PRO A 119 -11.66 25.83 -7.03
N ALA A 120 -11.15 24.65 -7.37
CA ALA A 120 -10.06 23.97 -6.64
C ALA A 120 -8.69 24.12 -7.35
N ALA A 121 -8.57 24.90 -8.45
CA ALA A 121 -7.34 24.96 -9.23
C ALA A 121 -6.15 25.45 -8.39
N ASP A 122 -6.38 26.48 -7.59
CA ASP A 122 -5.34 27.15 -6.80
C ASP A 122 -5.39 26.73 -5.31
N LEU A 123 -6.11 25.65 -4.99
CA LEU A 123 -6.21 25.18 -3.61
C LEU A 123 -4.90 24.54 -3.14
N GLU A 124 -4.24 25.17 -2.17
CA GLU A 124 -3.04 24.64 -1.57
C GLU A 124 -3.33 23.37 -0.77
N LEU A 125 -2.74 22.26 -1.19
CA LEU A 125 -2.88 21.00 -0.48
C LEU A 125 -1.97 20.95 0.77
N PRO A 126 -2.42 20.39 1.90
CA PRO A 126 -1.58 20.22 3.08
C PRO A 126 -0.25 19.56 2.72
N ARG A 127 0.87 20.04 3.30
CA ARG A 127 2.20 19.47 3.02
C ARG A 127 2.23 17.99 3.40
N ARG A 128 2.89 17.18 2.57
CA ARG A 128 3.15 15.79 2.94
C ARG A 128 4.11 15.75 4.12
N THR A 129 3.75 14.98 5.13
CA THR A 129 4.73 14.48 6.08
C THR A 129 5.27 13.18 5.50
N ASP A 130 6.52 13.16 5.09
CA ASP A 130 7.21 11.92 4.77
C ASP A 130 7.59 11.25 6.10
N ASP A 131 6.64 10.55 6.69
CA ASP A 131 6.92 9.65 7.79
C ASP A 131 7.81 8.52 7.23
N LEU A 132 9.11 8.62 7.47
CA LEU A 132 10.04 7.52 7.25
C LEU A 132 9.57 6.37 8.14
N ARG A 133 9.08 5.33 7.52
CA ARG A 133 8.66 4.13 8.26
C ARG A 133 9.90 3.32 8.56
N GLU A 134 10.17 3.08 9.82
CA GLU A 134 11.21 2.16 10.21
C GLU A 134 10.86 0.74 9.73
N PRO A 135 11.80 0.04 9.07
CA PRO A 135 11.62 -1.37 8.74
C PRO A 135 11.57 -2.21 10.03
N LEU A 136 11.11 -3.44 9.94
CA LEU A 136 11.28 -4.40 11.03
C LEU A 136 12.76 -4.78 11.13
N THR A 137 13.26 -4.96 12.35
CA THR A 137 14.53 -5.62 12.57
C THR A 137 14.41 -7.10 12.23
N LEU A 138 15.52 -7.79 12.04
CA LEU A 138 15.51 -9.24 11.82
C LEU A 138 14.84 -9.97 13.00
N ALA A 139 15.13 -9.57 14.24
CA ALA A 139 14.54 -10.17 15.43
C ALA A 139 13.01 -9.96 15.49
N GLU A 140 12.51 -8.74 15.19
CA GLU A 140 11.07 -8.47 15.09
C GLU A 140 10.41 -9.30 13.99
N MET A 141 11.08 -9.46 12.84
CA MET A 141 10.57 -10.27 11.73
C MET A 141 10.44 -11.74 12.14
N GLU A 142 11.50 -12.34 12.72
CA GLU A 142 11.47 -13.72 13.17
C GLU A 142 10.42 -13.95 14.27
N THR A 143 10.27 -12.98 15.19
CA THR A 143 9.21 -13.03 16.19
C THR A 143 7.83 -13.12 15.55
N VAL A 144 7.53 -12.24 14.58
CA VAL A 144 6.23 -12.24 13.87
C VAL A 144 6.02 -13.53 13.10
N LEU A 145 7.06 -14.03 12.43
CA LEU A 145 7.00 -15.26 11.67
C LEU A 145 6.73 -16.48 12.58
N ALA A 146 7.19 -16.47 13.81
CA ALA A 146 7.03 -17.58 14.75
C ALA A 146 5.66 -17.64 15.47
N LEU A 147 4.87 -16.55 15.43
CA LEU A 147 3.59 -16.46 16.14
C LEU A 147 2.48 -17.38 15.62
N PRO A 148 2.33 -17.64 14.30
CA PRO A 148 1.27 -18.51 13.82
C PRO A 148 1.38 -19.92 14.42
N ASP A 149 0.29 -20.42 15.00
CA ASP A 149 0.19 -21.81 15.49
C ASP A 149 0.14 -22.78 14.32
N ILE A 150 1.27 -23.42 14.04
CA ILE A 150 1.46 -24.30 12.88
C ILE A 150 0.76 -25.66 13.01
N GLU A 151 0.26 -26.02 14.18
CA GLU A 151 -0.55 -27.22 14.39
C GLU A 151 -1.98 -27.02 13.86
N MET A 152 -2.42 -25.75 13.74
CA MET A 152 -3.71 -25.40 13.20
C MET A 152 -3.60 -25.08 11.70
N PRO A 153 -4.55 -25.58 10.86
CA PRO A 153 -4.51 -25.33 9.42
C PRO A 153 -4.44 -23.85 9.05
N GLU A 154 -5.17 -22.99 9.77
CA GLU A 154 -5.12 -21.54 9.56
C GLU A 154 -3.79 -20.92 9.96
N GLY A 155 -3.18 -21.41 11.03
CA GLY A 155 -1.89 -20.92 11.46
C GLY A 155 -0.77 -21.36 10.52
N LEU A 156 -0.79 -22.59 10.03
CA LEU A 156 0.16 -23.05 9.01
C LEU A 156 0.01 -22.27 7.69
N ARG A 157 -1.23 -21.95 7.27
CA ARG A 157 -1.49 -21.01 6.17
C ARG A 157 -0.87 -19.65 6.44
N ASP A 158 -1.10 -19.10 7.62
CA ASP A 158 -0.62 -17.76 7.97
C ASP A 158 0.91 -17.72 8.00
N ARG A 159 1.57 -18.75 8.53
CA ARG A 159 3.03 -18.90 8.46
C ARG A 159 3.52 -18.88 7.01
N ALA A 160 2.93 -19.68 6.14
CA ALA A 160 3.31 -19.72 4.72
C ALA A 160 3.07 -18.39 4.01
N CYS A 161 1.96 -17.69 4.32
CA CYS A 161 1.67 -16.34 3.82
C CYS A 161 2.76 -15.33 4.23
N LEU A 162 3.13 -15.30 5.51
CA LEU A 162 4.10 -14.36 6.04
C LEU A 162 5.50 -14.61 5.48
N GLU A 163 5.92 -15.88 5.39
CA GLU A 163 7.19 -16.27 4.78
C GLU A 163 7.27 -15.86 3.31
N LEU A 164 6.21 -16.11 2.53
CA LEU A 164 6.17 -15.71 1.12
C LEU A 164 6.15 -14.19 0.97
N PHE A 165 5.47 -13.47 1.86
CA PHE A 165 5.49 -12.01 1.91
C PHE A 165 6.88 -11.46 2.13
N TYR A 166 7.59 -12.01 3.12
CA TYR A 166 8.93 -11.56 3.45
C TYR A 166 9.92 -11.89 2.33
N ALA A 167 9.87 -13.11 1.80
CA ALA A 167 10.77 -13.54 0.73
C ALA A 167 10.62 -12.73 -0.56
N THR A 168 9.39 -12.35 -0.93
CA THR A 168 9.09 -11.79 -2.26
C THR A 168 8.76 -10.30 -2.26
N GLY A 169 8.34 -9.74 -1.14
CA GLY A 169 7.87 -8.35 -1.04
C GLY A 169 6.71 -8.02 -1.97
N ILE A 170 5.93 -8.97 -2.45
CA ILE A 170 4.76 -8.74 -3.32
C ILE A 170 3.69 -7.91 -2.59
N ARG A 171 2.73 -7.36 -3.33
CA ARG A 171 1.64 -6.60 -2.73
C ARG A 171 0.61 -7.53 -2.10
N ARG A 172 -0.08 -7.08 -1.03
CA ARG A 172 -1.13 -7.87 -0.37
C ARG A 172 -2.22 -8.37 -1.33
N THR A 173 -2.57 -7.57 -2.33
CA THR A 173 -3.55 -7.95 -3.34
C THR A 173 -2.98 -8.97 -4.32
N GLU A 174 -1.69 -8.93 -4.60
CA GLU A 174 -0.99 -9.91 -5.42
C GLU A 174 -0.94 -11.24 -4.67
N LEU A 175 -0.54 -11.26 -3.40
CA LEU A 175 -0.53 -12.49 -2.58
C LEU A 175 -1.92 -13.12 -2.48
N ALA A 176 -2.96 -12.34 -2.19
CA ALA A 176 -4.32 -12.85 -2.04
C ALA A 176 -4.89 -13.47 -3.33
N ASN A 177 -4.42 -13.00 -4.49
CA ASN A 177 -4.86 -13.48 -5.81
C ASN A 177 -3.92 -14.53 -6.43
N LEU A 178 -2.92 -15.03 -5.71
CA LEU A 178 -2.05 -16.09 -6.20
C LEU A 178 -2.83 -17.39 -6.41
N HIS A 179 -2.59 -18.04 -7.52
CA HIS A 179 -3.00 -19.40 -7.78
C HIS A 179 -1.86 -20.37 -7.49
N GLN A 180 -2.16 -21.64 -7.25
CA GLN A 180 -1.14 -22.68 -7.04
C GLN A 180 -0.19 -22.80 -8.24
N SER A 181 -0.71 -22.61 -9.46
CA SER A 181 0.07 -22.64 -10.71
C SER A 181 1.02 -21.44 -10.90
N ASP A 182 0.92 -20.39 -10.06
CA ASP A 182 1.80 -19.24 -10.16
C ASP A 182 3.16 -19.46 -9.50
N LEU A 183 3.29 -20.51 -8.67
CA LEU A 183 4.54 -20.87 -7.99
C LEU A 183 5.23 -22.02 -8.71
N ASP A 184 6.33 -21.73 -9.40
CA ASP A 184 7.24 -22.74 -9.96
C ASP A 184 8.27 -23.13 -8.89
N ARG A 185 8.06 -24.32 -8.30
CA ARG A 185 8.91 -24.85 -7.21
C ARG A 185 10.25 -25.33 -7.72
N SER A 186 10.31 -25.81 -8.97
CA SER A 186 11.52 -26.32 -9.56
C SER A 186 12.53 -25.20 -9.87
N ARG A 187 12.03 -24.04 -10.25
CA ARG A 187 12.82 -22.83 -10.53
C ARG A 187 12.91 -21.87 -9.36
N GLY A 188 12.17 -22.08 -8.27
CA GLY A 188 12.11 -21.15 -7.16
C GLY A 188 11.58 -19.77 -7.59
N THR A 189 10.57 -19.71 -8.45
CA THR A 189 10.02 -18.46 -8.98
C THR A 189 8.53 -18.34 -8.82
N LEU A 190 8.07 -17.12 -8.55
CA LEU A 190 6.66 -16.76 -8.43
C LEU A 190 6.25 -15.86 -9.59
N HIS A 191 5.26 -16.26 -10.36
CA HIS A 191 4.63 -15.46 -11.40
C HIS A 191 3.58 -14.53 -10.78
N VAL A 192 3.86 -13.24 -10.72
CA VAL A 192 2.93 -12.21 -10.24
C VAL A 192 2.18 -11.63 -11.42
N ARG A 193 0.94 -12.09 -11.61
CA ARG A 193 0.08 -11.68 -12.72
C ARG A 193 -0.48 -10.28 -12.50
N LEU A 194 -0.60 -9.51 -13.57
CA LEU A 194 -1.34 -8.24 -13.65
C LEU A 194 -1.04 -7.28 -12.50
N GLY A 195 0.24 -7.08 -12.19
CA GLY A 195 0.66 -6.02 -11.29
C GLY A 195 0.10 -4.65 -11.71
N LYS A 196 0.28 -3.64 -10.87
CA LYS A 196 -0.11 -2.25 -11.16
C LYS A 196 0.48 -1.85 -12.52
N ARG A 197 -0.37 -1.52 -13.52
CA ARG A 197 -0.09 -1.24 -14.94
C ARG A 197 -0.11 -2.47 -15.88
N LYS A 198 -0.76 -3.59 -15.50
CA LYS A 198 -0.95 -4.78 -16.35
C LYS A 198 0.35 -5.38 -16.90
N LYS A 199 1.44 -5.32 -16.13
CA LYS A 199 2.70 -6.01 -16.45
C LYS A 199 2.91 -7.14 -15.46
N ASP A 200 3.01 -8.34 -15.98
CA ASP A 200 3.40 -9.52 -15.23
C ASP A 200 4.89 -9.45 -14.90
N ARG A 201 5.29 -10.10 -13.81
CA ARG A 201 6.70 -10.25 -13.46
C ARG A 201 6.93 -11.56 -12.74
N PHE A 202 8.14 -12.06 -12.86
CA PHE A 202 8.64 -13.18 -12.09
C PHE A 202 9.46 -12.66 -10.90
N VAL A 203 9.23 -13.25 -9.73
CA VAL A 203 9.91 -12.87 -8.48
C VAL A 203 10.60 -14.13 -7.93
N PRO A 204 11.88 -14.07 -7.58
CA PRO A 204 12.56 -15.21 -6.94
C PRO A 204 11.95 -15.50 -5.56
N VAL A 205 11.88 -16.78 -5.20
CA VAL A 205 11.39 -17.26 -3.91
C VAL A 205 12.49 -18.11 -3.28
N GLY A 206 12.91 -17.71 -2.08
CA GLY A 206 13.94 -18.46 -1.33
C GLY A 206 13.41 -19.81 -0.81
N GLU A 207 14.32 -20.76 -0.58
CA GLU A 207 14.03 -22.14 -0.17
C GLU A 207 13.16 -22.21 1.11
N ARG A 208 13.43 -21.35 2.09
CA ARG A 208 12.66 -21.29 3.34
C ARG A 208 11.17 -21.02 3.06
N ALA A 209 10.86 -20.03 2.22
CA ALA A 209 9.48 -19.70 1.88
C ALA A 209 8.82 -20.82 1.05
N LEU A 210 9.58 -21.43 0.11
CA LEU A 210 9.10 -22.59 -0.65
C LEU A 210 8.75 -23.77 0.27
N ALA A 211 9.58 -24.07 1.25
CA ALA A 211 9.35 -25.15 2.20
C ALA A 211 8.04 -24.93 2.99
N TRP A 212 7.81 -23.71 3.50
CA TRP A 212 6.58 -23.38 4.24
C TRP A 212 5.34 -23.40 3.36
N VAL A 213 5.41 -22.90 2.13
CA VAL A 213 4.28 -22.96 1.18
C VAL A 213 3.99 -24.42 0.82
N THR A 214 4.99 -25.24 0.56
CA THR A 214 4.82 -26.65 0.24
C THR A 214 4.20 -27.42 1.42
N LYS A 215 4.66 -27.15 2.65
CA LYS A 215 4.07 -27.74 3.86
C LYS A 215 2.60 -27.37 3.99
N TYR A 216 2.26 -26.08 3.82
CA TYR A 216 0.87 -25.62 3.84
C TYR A 216 0.01 -26.32 2.78
N GLU A 217 0.49 -26.41 1.54
CA GLU A 217 -0.28 -27.04 0.45
C GLU A 217 -0.53 -28.53 0.69
N ARG A 218 0.41 -29.21 1.33
CA ARG A 218 0.28 -30.64 1.61
C ARG A 218 -0.60 -30.91 2.83
N GLU A 219 -0.46 -30.15 3.91
CA GLU A 219 -1.01 -30.49 5.23
C GLU A 219 -2.27 -29.67 5.57
N ALA A 220 -2.31 -28.38 5.25
CA ALA A 220 -3.42 -27.52 5.68
C ALA A 220 -4.40 -27.14 4.57
N ARG A 221 -3.90 -26.90 3.34
CA ARG A 221 -4.77 -26.47 2.25
C ARG A 221 -5.87 -27.49 1.91
N PRO A 222 -5.64 -28.82 1.87
CA PRO A 222 -6.69 -29.80 1.64
C PRO A 222 -7.77 -29.79 2.72
N VAL A 223 -7.41 -29.53 3.98
CA VAL A 223 -8.34 -29.41 5.12
C VAL A 223 -9.20 -28.15 4.99
N LEU A 224 -8.61 -27.05 4.55
CA LEU A 224 -9.33 -25.78 4.37
C LEU A 224 -10.18 -25.73 3.10
N LEU A 225 -9.91 -26.56 2.09
CA LEU A 225 -10.55 -26.49 0.78
C LEU A 225 -12.01 -26.93 0.86
N SER A 226 -12.94 -26.04 0.56
CA SER A 226 -14.38 -26.35 0.49
C SER A 226 -14.81 -26.89 -0.87
N GLU A 227 -14.19 -26.39 -1.96
CA GLU A 227 -14.57 -26.77 -3.33
C GLU A 227 -13.32 -27.00 -4.20
N PRO A 228 -13.23 -28.12 -4.94
CA PRO A 228 -12.10 -28.41 -5.83
C PRO A 228 -11.84 -27.37 -6.93
N SER A 229 -12.85 -26.56 -7.26
CA SER A 229 -12.77 -25.51 -8.27
C SER A 229 -11.90 -24.31 -7.84
N VAL A 230 -11.67 -24.13 -6.54
CA VAL A 230 -10.90 -23.01 -5.99
C VAL A 230 -9.41 -23.20 -6.25
N ARG A 231 -8.87 -22.45 -7.20
CA ARG A 231 -7.46 -22.52 -7.63
C ARG A 231 -6.51 -21.63 -6.83
N HIS A 232 -7.04 -20.76 -5.97
CA HIS A 232 -6.22 -19.84 -5.18
C HIS A 232 -5.26 -20.59 -4.25
N LEU A 233 -4.05 -20.08 -4.11
CA LEU A 233 -3.04 -20.67 -3.25
C LEU A 233 -3.46 -20.61 -1.78
N PHE A 234 -3.83 -19.42 -1.30
CA PHE A 234 -4.20 -19.20 0.10
C PHE A 234 -5.72 -19.07 0.29
N LEU A 235 -6.24 -19.87 1.20
CA LEU A 235 -7.66 -19.97 1.51
C LEU A 235 -7.97 -19.40 2.89
N ASN A 236 -9.19 -18.90 3.07
CA ASN A 236 -9.72 -18.55 4.39
C ASN A 236 -10.28 -19.81 5.09
N GLN A 237 -10.80 -19.67 6.31
CA GLN A 237 -11.39 -20.76 7.09
C GLN A 237 -12.66 -21.37 6.46
N TYR A 238 -13.24 -20.74 5.46
CA TYR A 238 -14.42 -21.21 4.74
C TYR A 238 -14.07 -21.81 3.37
N GLY A 239 -12.79 -22.07 3.11
CA GLY A 239 -12.32 -22.62 1.83
C GLY A 239 -12.35 -21.65 0.65
N GLN A 240 -12.70 -20.39 0.88
CA GLN A 240 -12.72 -19.36 -0.15
C GLN A 240 -11.37 -18.62 -0.24
N PRO A 241 -11.09 -17.89 -1.33
CA PRO A 241 -9.88 -17.11 -1.45
C PRO A 241 -9.66 -16.16 -0.27
N LEU A 242 -8.43 -16.10 0.24
CA LEU A 242 -8.05 -15.16 1.31
C LEU A 242 -8.17 -13.72 0.83
N SER A 243 -9.01 -12.91 1.50
CA SER A 243 -9.19 -11.53 1.09
C SER A 243 -7.98 -10.64 1.46
N PRO A 244 -7.64 -9.62 0.64
CA PRO A 244 -6.57 -8.67 0.99
C PRO A 244 -6.78 -7.94 2.33
N ASP A 245 -8.03 -7.67 2.69
CA ASP A 245 -8.36 -7.01 3.95
C ASP A 245 -8.23 -7.98 5.14
N GLY A 246 -8.63 -9.24 4.96
CA GLY A 246 -8.42 -10.32 5.94
C GLY A 246 -6.94 -10.55 6.22
N LEU A 247 -6.12 -10.61 5.17
CA LEU A 247 -4.66 -10.70 5.31
C LEU A 247 -4.08 -9.51 6.08
N SER A 248 -4.51 -8.27 5.77
CA SER A 248 -4.05 -7.08 6.51
C SER A 248 -4.48 -7.06 7.96
N TRP A 249 -5.64 -7.64 8.28
CA TRP A 249 -6.11 -7.76 9.63
C TRP A 249 -5.23 -8.75 10.43
N ARG A 250 -4.95 -9.94 9.88
CA ARG A 250 -4.09 -10.96 10.49
C ARG A 250 -2.68 -10.44 10.74
N VAL A 251 -2.05 -9.80 9.75
CA VAL A 251 -0.71 -9.22 9.93
C VAL A 251 -0.69 -8.18 11.05
N ARG A 252 -1.73 -7.34 11.17
CA ARG A 252 -1.83 -6.38 12.28
C ARG A 252 -2.02 -7.06 13.64
N ASP A 253 -2.75 -8.15 13.66
CA ASP A 253 -2.97 -8.92 14.88
C ASP A 253 -1.67 -9.57 15.35
N TYR A 254 -0.90 -10.18 14.46
CA TYR A 254 0.43 -10.71 14.78
C TYR A 254 1.40 -9.61 15.24
N PHE A 255 1.37 -8.41 14.63
CA PHE A 255 2.18 -7.29 15.11
C PHE A 255 1.79 -6.87 16.53
N LYS A 256 0.50 -6.86 16.85
CA LYS A 256 0.01 -6.57 18.19
C LYS A 256 0.48 -7.63 19.19
N GLN A 257 0.40 -8.92 18.85
CA GLN A 257 0.88 -10.02 19.68
C GLN A 257 2.38 -9.96 19.90
N ALA A 258 3.16 -9.56 18.89
CA ALA A 258 4.60 -9.35 18.97
C ALA A 258 5.01 -8.07 19.72
N GLY A 259 4.07 -7.24 20.19
CA GLY A 259 4.38 -5.94 20.82
C GLY A 259 4.92 -4.89 19.86
N ILE A 260 4.77 -5.06 18.54
CA ILE A 260 5.30 -4.16 17.52
C ILE A 260 4.35 -3.00 17.28
N ALA A 261 4.75 -1.80 17.70
CA ALA A 261 3.97 -0.57 17.52
C ALA A 261 4.14 0.08 16.12
N LYS A 262 5.02 -0.43 15.27
CA LYS A 262 5.33 0.11 13.94
C LYS A 262 4.10 0.08 13.02
N ARG A 263 3.87 1.20 12.30
CA ARG A 263 2.72 1.33 11.39
C ARG A 263 3.02 0.72 10.04
N GLY A 264 2.09 -0.07 9.47
CA GLY A 264 2.22 -0.46 8.07
C GLY A 264 1.78 -1.86 7.68
N ALA A 265 1.48 -2.76 8.58
CA ALA A 265 1.01 -4.12 8.28
C ALA A 265 1.75 -4.75 7.08
N CYS A 266 1.02 -5.28 6.09
CA CYS A 266 1.59 -5.93 4.90
C CYS A 266 2.64 -5.09 4.14
N HIS A 267 2.50 -3.76 4.11
CA HIS A 267 3.50 -2.91 3.44
C HIS A 267 4.82 -2.84 4.20
N LEU A 268 4.81 -3.13 5.50
CA LEU A 268 6.03 -3.13 6.29
C LEU A 268 6.91 -4.34 5.96
N PHE A 269 6.35 -5.51 5.70
CA PHE A 269 7.10 -6.68 5.19
C PHE A 269 7.85 -6.33 3.90
N ARG A 270 7.16 -5.74 2.94
CA ARG A 270 7.75 -5.32 1.67
C ARG A 270 8.85 -4.25 1.87
N HIS A 271 8.62 -3.29 2.77
CA HIS A 271 9.61 -2.28 3.10
C HIS A 271 10.84 -2.90 3.76
N THR A 272 10.63 -3.78 4.74
CA THR A 272 11.70 -4.50 5.44
C THR A 272 12.56 -5.32 4.48
N MET A 273 11.94 -6.12 3.61
CA MET A 273 12.66 -6.91 2.61
C MET A 273 13.50 -6.02 1.70
N ALA A 274 12.91 -4.94 1.17
CA ALA A 274 13.62 -4.04 0.27
C ALA A 274 14.80 -3.36 0.96
N THR A 275 14.62 -2.89 2.20
CA THR A 275 15.69 -2.27 2.98
C THR A 275 16.79 -3.27 3.28
N ALA A 276 16.43 -4.48 3.77
CA ALA A 276 17.41 -5.52 4.08
C ALA A 276 18.22 -5.93 2.84
N MET A 277 17.60 -6.06 1.67
CA MET A 277 18.33 -6.36 0.41
C MET A 277 19.32 -5.25 0.06
N LEU A 278 18.92 -3.97 0.18
CA LEU A 278 19.81 -2.84 -0.10
C LEU A 278 20.96 -2.75 0.91
N ASP A 279 20.69 -2.99 2.19
CA ASP A 279 21.70 -3.00 3.26
C ASP A 279 22.73 -4.12 3.03
N ASN A 280 22.28 -5.27 2.51
CA ASN A 280 23.13 -6.39 2.12
C ASN A 280 23.79 -6.21 0.73
N GLY A 281 23.64 -5.04 0.12
CA GLY A 281 24.38 -4.66 -1.10
C GLY A 281 23.70 -4.96 -2.42
N ALA A 282 22.41 -5.31 -2.42
CA ALA A 282 21.67 -5.48 -3.67
C ALA A 282 21.60 -4.16 -4.46
N ASP A 283 21.75 -4.22 -5.78
CA ASP A 283 21.48 -3.07 -6.65
C ASP A 283 20.00 -2.67 -6.56
N ILE A 284 19.76 -1.38 -6.40
CA ILE A 284 18.43 -0.81 -6.32
C ILE A 284 17.54 -1.15 -7.53
N ARG A 285 18.15 -1.34 -8.70
CA ARG A 285 17.45 -1.73 -9.93
C ARG A 285 16.85 -3.14 -9.80
N HIS A 286 17.60 -4.09 -9.24
CA HIS A 286 17.10 -5.44 -9.00
C HIS A 286 15.97 -5.44 -7.96
N VAL A 287 16.10 -4.66 -6.88
CA VAL A 287 15.03 -4.49 -5.90
C VAL A 287 13.79 -3.86 -6.54
N GLN A 288 13.96 -2.89 -7.46
CA GLN A 288 12.85 -2.28 -8.21
C GLN A 288 12.11 -3.29 -9.08
N GLU A 289 12.85 -4.14 -9.78
CA GLU A 289 12.29 -5.18 -10.65
C GLU A 289 11.48 -6.21 -9.85
N ILE A 290 12.05 -6.75 -8.78
CA ILE A 290 11.36 -7.66 -7.84
C ILE A 290 10.07 -7.03 -7.33
N LEU A 291 10.14 -5.78 -6.90
CA LEU A 291 8.99 -5.06 -6.37
C LEU A 291 7.98 -4.62 -7.45
N GLY A 292 8.36 -4.59 -8.72
CA GLY A 292 7.52 -4.10 -9.81
C GLY A 292 7.18 -2.61 -9.65
N HIS A 293 8.18 -1.78 -9.39
CA HIS A 293 8.05 -0.32 -9.34
C HIS A 293 8.16 0.25 -10.74
N GLY A 294 7.07 0.80 -11.26
CA GLY A 294 7.05 1.44 -12.58
C GLY A 294 7.68 2.85 -12.63
N GLN A 295 8.15 3.38 -11.50
CA GLN A 295 8.82 4.69 -11.40
C GLN A 295 9.87 4.66 -10.29
N ILE A 296 11.01 5.29 -10.55
CA ILE A 296 12.16 5.43 -9.65
C ILE A 296 11.75 6.09 -8.32
N THR A 297 10.82 7.06 -8.37
CA THR A 297 10.34 7.82 -7.18
C THR A 297 9.81 6.97 -6.03
N SER A 298 9.26 5.78 -6.31
CA SER A 298 8.77 4.90 -5.23
C SER A 298 9.88 4.12 -4.54
N THR A 299 11.02 3.93 -5.19
CA THR A 299 12.18 3.21 -4.64
C THR A 299 13.21 4.18 -4.05
N GLN A 300 13.21 5.45 -4.46
CA GLN A 300 14.02 6.51 -3.83
C GLN A 300 13.75 6.64 -2.32
N ARG A 301 12.58 6.19 -1.84
CA ARG A 301 12.30 6.10 -0.40
C ARG A 301 13.18 5.10 0.35
N TYR A 302 13.72 4.11 -0.35
CA TYR A 302 14.61 3.10 0.24
C TYR A 302 16.07 3.55 0.24
N THR A 303 16.46 4.50 -0.63
CA THR A 303 17.83 5.04 -0.66
C THR A 303 18.15 5.89 0.56
N HIS A 304 17.16 6.46 1.25
CA HIS A 304 17.39 7.21 2.49
C HIS A 304 17.61 6.31 3.71
N VAL A 305 17.34 5.01 3.62
CA VAL A 305 17.41 4.09 4.77
C VAL A 305 18.77 3.41 4.88
N SER A 306 19.55 3.39 3.81
CA SER A 306 20.84 2.69 3.77
C SER A 306 22.04 3.65 3.93
N ILE A 307 22.07 4.45 5.02
CA ILE A 307 23.26 5.28 5.38
C ILE A 307 24.48 4.39 5.61
N ALA A 308 24.30 3.19 6.19
CA ALA A 308 25.37 2.23 6.38
C ALA A 308 26.00 1.83 5.04
N ARG A 309 25.18 1.56 4.01
CA ARG A 309 25.67 1.23 2.67
C ARG A 309 26.32 2.41 1.97
N LEU A 310 25.75 3.61 2.10
CA LEU A 310 26.37 4.83 1.57
C LEU A 310 27.73 5.06 2.19
N LYS A 311 27.88 4.88 3.50
CA LYS A 311 29.17 4.95 4.21
C LYS A 311 30.15 3.89 3.72
N ALA A 312 29.71 2.66 3.56
CA ALA A 312 30.55 1.56 3.04
C ALA A 312 31.02 1.83 1.60
N VAL A 313 30.14 2.27 0.71
CA VAL A 313 30.47 2.65 -0.67
C VAL A 313 31.40 3.87 -0.67
N HIS A 314 31.13 4.91 0.12
CA HIS A 314 32.00 6.08 0.25
C HIS A 314 33.39 5.69 0.73
N ALA A 315 33.50 4.87 1.79
CA ALA A 315 34.78 4.37 2.30
C ALA A 315 35.56 3.52 1.27
N ALA A 316 34.83 2.78 0.41
CA ALA A 316 35.45 1.95 -0.62
C ALA A 316 35.85 2.71 -1.89
N THR A 317 35.15 3.82 -2.22
CA THR A 317 35.27 4.45 -3.55
C THR A 317 35.72 5.92 -3.52
N HIS A 318 35.60 6.61 -2.39
CA HIS A 318 35.96 8.03 -2.32
C HIS A 318 37.50 8.22 -2.37
N PRO A 319 38.01 9.09 -3.22
CA PRO A 319 39.46 9.29 -3.39
C PRO A 319 40.22 9.55 -2.10
N ALA A 320 39.67 10.38 -1.18
CA ALA A 320 40.30 10.68 0.11
C ALA A 320 40.37 9.43 1.05
N ALA A 321 39.39 8.52 0.99
CA ALA A 321 39.44 7.29 1.79
C ALA A 321 40.48 6.30 1.23
N THR A 322 40.68 6.30 -0.09
CA THR A 322 41.70 5.46 -0.77
C THR A 322 43.11 5.99 -0.49
N LEU A 323 43.30 7.29 -0.39
CA LEU A 323 44.58 7.92 -0.01
C LEU A 323 44.96 7.59 1.44
N ALA A 324 44.04 7.73 2.38
CA ALA A 324 44.28 7.40 3.80
C ALA A 324 44.61 5.91 4.02
N ARG A 325 44.10 5.02 3.19
CA ARG A 325 44.45 3.58 3.20
C ARG A 325 45.84 3.32 2.67
N ARG A 326 46.21 3.94 1.55
CA ARG A 326 47.58 3.86 0.97
C ARG A 326 48.65 4.44 1.90
N GLU A 327 48.36 5.52 2.59
CA GLU A 327 49.26 6.13 3.58
C GLU A 327 49.49 5.19 4.77
N ARG A 328 48.46 4.51 5.28
CA ARG A 328 48.58 3.49 6.35
C ARG A 328 49.37 2.29 5.89
N GLU A 329 49.07 1.76 4.71
CA GLU A 329 49.79 0.62 4.12
C GLU A 329 51.29 0.97 3.86
N ALA A 330 51.57 2.22 3.52
CA ALA A 330 52.94 2.69 3.38
C ALA A 330 53.68 2.89 4.73
N MET A 331 52.98 3.32 5.79
CA MET A 331 53.52 3.43 7.16
C MET A 331 53.82 2.04 7.73
N ASP A 332 52.84 1.11 7.64
CA ASP A 332 53.02 -0.27 8.13
C ASP A 332 54.18 -0.99 7.41
N ALA A 333 54.38 -0.73 6.09
CA ALA A 333 55.49 -1.26 5.34
C ALA A 333 56.88 -0.61 5.67
N SER A 334 56.88 0.56 6.35
CA SER A 334 58.14 1.22 6.79
C SER A 334 58.56 0.79 8.19
N ASP A 335 57.65 0.31 9.03
CA ASP A 335 57.93 -0.18 10.38
C ASP A 335 58.45 -1.64 10.41
N ASP A 336 58.29 -2.37 9.30
CA ASP A 336 58.80 -3.75 9.12
C ASP A 336 60.20 -3.81 8.51
N ARG A 337 60.93 -2.68 8.45
CA ARG A 337 62.33 -2.61 8.02
C ARG A 337 63.22 -2.09 9.12
#